data_d50b53da0dd8bf489cc28ac8535f7e2c
#
_entry.id   d50b53da0dd8bf489cc28ac8535f7e2c
#
_cell.length_a   1.000
_cell.length_b   1.000
_cell.length_c   1.000
_cell.angle_alpha   90.00
_cell.angle_beta   90.00
_cell.angle_gamma   90.00
#
_symmetry.space_group_name_H-M   'P 1'
#
loop_
_entity.id
_entity.type
_entity.pdbx_description
1 polymer ?
#
loop_
_entity_poly.entity_id
_entity_poly.type
_entity_poly.pdbx_seq_one_letter_code
_entity_poly.pdbx_strand_id
1 'polypeptide(L)'
;WRQALHDAPAGIVVLCDETASPTFYMLDCANAVTYLMLAAHALGLGTVWLGVGEREKPIVQEIVRAPKHKIPIAIVAIGWPDESPKPRPRKPVEDIVHINKYGSRLLSKS
;
A
#
# COMPACT_ATOMS: atom_id res chain seq x y z
N TRP A 1 -11.88 -5.97 6.24
CA TRP A 1 -10.57 -5.31 6.38
C TRP A 1 -10.66 -3.93 7.03
N ARG A 2 -11.81 -3.25 6.97
CA ARG A 2 -12.03 -2.00 7.74
C ARG A 2 -11.97 -2.25 9.25
N GLN A 3 -12.27 -3.48 9.66
CA GLN A 3 -12.18 -3.88 11.06
C GLN A 3 -10.74 -3.74 11.58
N ALA A 4 -9.74 -3.96 10.72
CA ALA A 4 -8.35 -3.81 11.11
C ALA A 4 -8.04 -2.39 11.60
N LEU A 5 -8.60 -1.36 10.94
CA LEU A 5 -8.41 0.02 11.36
C LEU A 5 -9.10 0.30 12.70
N HIS A 6 -10.28 -0.28 12.90
CA HIS A 6 -11.02 -0.14 14.16
C HIS A 6 -10.28 -0.76 15.33
N ASP A 7 -9.68 -1.94 15.12
CA ASP A 7 -9.04 -2.72 16.18
C ASP A 7 -7.59 -2.32 16.43
N ALA A 8 -6.92 -1.73 15.43
CA ALA A 8 -5.52 -1.36 15.56
C ALA A 8 -5.33 -0.19 16.54
N PRO A 9 -4.23 -0.18 17.31
CA PRO A 9 -3.95 0.92 18.25
C PRO A 9 -3.58 2.23 17.55
N ALA A 10 -3.15 2.17 16.27
CA ALA A 10 -2.77 3.35 15.51
C ALA A 10 -3.03 3.16 14.03
N GLY A 11 -3.19 4.27 13.33
CA GLY A 11 -3.27 4.31 11.89
C GLY A 11 -2.35 5.39 11.35
N ILE A 12 -1.71 5.12 10.23
CA ILE A 12 -0.84 6.08 9.56
C ILE A 12 -1.51 6.48 8.25
N VAL A 13 -1.90 7.75 8.15
CA VAL A 13 -2.47 8.29 6.92
C VAL A 13 -1.33 8.76 6.03
N VAL A 14 -1.25 8.19 4.83
CA VAL A 14 -0.22 8.56 3.87
C VAL A 14 -0.79 9.59 2.91
N LEU A 15 -0.23 10.79 2.95
CA LEU A 15 -0.66 11.93 2.14
C LEU A 15 0.35 12.18 1.04
N CYS A 16 -0.17 12.45 -0.17
CA CYS A 16 0.63 12.69 -1.35
C CYS A 16 0.45 14.13 -1.80
N ASP A 17 1.55 14.81 -2.11
CA ASP A 17 1.51 16.18 -2.60
C ASP A 17 1.36 16.18 -4.12
N GLU A 18 0.14 16.41 -4.61
CA GLU A 18 -0.13 16.43 -6.05
C GLU A 18 0.47 17.65 -6.76
N THR A 19 0.84 18.70 -6.02
CA THR A 19 1.46 19.89 -6.62
C THR A 19 2.97 19.72 -6.77
N ALA A 20 3.61 19.01 -5.85
CA ALA A 20 5.04 18.73 -5.91
C ALA A 20 5.38 17.70 -6.97
N SER A 21 4.50 16.72 -7.20
CA SER A 21 4.71 15.65 -8.19
C SER A 21 3.40 15.33 -8.90
N PRO A 22 2.93 16.21 -9.82
CA PRO A 22 1.60 16.05 -10.42
C PRO A 22 1.40 14.73 -11.17
N THR A 23 2.46 14.25 -11.83
CA THR A 23 2.37 13.02 -12.64
C THR A 23 2.53 11.75 -11.81
N PHE A 24 3.41 11.78 -10.81
CA PHE A 24 3.84 10.55 -10.12
C PHE A 24 3.45 10.48 -8.65
N TYR A 25 2.70 11.44 -8.13
CA TYR A 25 2.42 11.50 -6.69
C TYR A 25 1.81 10.21 -6.13
N MET A 26 0.90 9.58 -6.86
CA MET A 26 0.27 8.33 -6.41
C MET A 26 1.27 7.18 -6.39
N LEU A 27 2.12 7.09 -7.42
CA LEU A 27 3.14 6.04 -7.50
C LEU A 27 4.21 6.22 -6.43
N ASP A 28 4.66 7.45 -6.21
CA ASP A 28 5.65 7.77 -5.19
C ASP A 28 5.14 7.37 -3.81
N CYS A 29 3.90 7.72 -3.50
CA CYS A 29 3.31 7.39 -2.21
C CYS A 29 3.01 5.90 -2.05
N ALA A 30 2.61 5.22 -3.12
CA ALA A 30 2.42 3.77 -3.08
C ALA A 30 3.73 3.07 -2.72
N ASN A 31 4.84 3.53 -3.30
CA ASN A 31 6.17 3.01 -2.94
C ASN A 31 6.50 3.30 -1.47
N ALA A 32 6.21 4.50 -0.99
CA ALA A 32 6.44 4.86 0.40
C ALA A 32 5.66 3.97 1.36
N VAL A 33 4.40 3.65 1.03
CA VAL A 33 3.58 2.74 1.84
C VAL A 33 4.21 1.36 1.90
N THR A 34 4.70 0.84 0.77
CA THR A 34 5.38 -0.45 0.73
C THR A 34 6.60 -0.47 1.64
N TYR A 35 7.45 0.55 1.58
CA TYR A 35 8.62 0.66 2.46
C TYR A 35 8.22 0.76 3.93
N LEU A 36 7.17 1.51 4.22
CA LEU A 36 6.64 1.63 5.58
C LEU A 36 6.24 0.26 6.14
N MET A 37 5.52 -0.52 5.34
CA MET A 37 5.05 -1.84 5.76
C MET A 37 6.21 -2.82 5.94
N LEU A 38 7.23 -2.76 5.08
CA LEU A 38 8.43 -3.57 5.23
C LEU A 38 9.21 -3.20 6.49
N ALA A 39 9.36 -1.90 6.76
CA ALA A 39 10.02 -1.42 7.97
C ALA A 39 9.28 -1.87 9.23
N ALA A 40 7.95 -1.78 9.22
CA ALA A 40 7.13 -2.24 10.33
C ALA A 40 7.32 -3.73 10.58
N HIS A 41 7.33 -4.52 9.52
CA HIS A 41 7.58 -5.96 9.62
C HIS A 41 8.94 -6.26 10.24
N ALA A 42 9.97 -5.54 9.83
CA ALA A 42 11.31 -5.69 10.40
C ALA A 42 11.37 -5.37 11.90
N LEU A 43 10.46 -4.52 12.38
CA LEU A 43 10.32 -4.18 13.78
C LEU A 43 9.39 -5.12 14.56
N GLY A 44 8.85 -6.14 13.91
CA GLY A 44 7.92 -7.08 14.53
C GLY A 44 6.48 -6.60 14.58
N LEU A 45 6.15 -5.53 13.88
CA LEU A 45 4.80 -4.97 13.84
C LEU A 45 4.00 -5.55 12.67
N GLY A 46 2.69 -5.64 12.85
CA GLY A 46 1.76 -6.00 11.78
C GLY A 46 1.13 -4.76 11.16
N THR A 47 0.86 -4.82 9.87
CA THR A 47 0.24 -3.72 9.14
C THR A 47 -0.81 -4.23 8.16
N VAL A 48 -1.78 -3.36 7.86
CA VAL A 48 -2.74 -3.60 6.79
C VAL A 48 -2.87 -2.31 6.00
N TRP A 49 -2.74 -2.42 4.67
CA TRP A 49 -2.96 -1.31 3.75
C TRP A 49 -4.45 -1.19 3.46
N LEU A 50 -5.03 -0.07 3.85
CA LEU A 50 -6.42 0.27 3.54
C LEU A 50 -6.41 1.39 2.52
N GLY A 51 -6.97 1.14 1.34
CA GLY A 51 -7.08 2.16 0.30
C GLY A 51 -8.10 3.22 0.68
N VAL A 52 -7.85 4.45 0.26
CA VAL A 52 -8.78 5.57 0.44
C VAL A 52 -9.44 5.85 -0.90
N GLY A 53 -10.76 5.58 -0.99
CA GLY A 53 -11.53 5.82 -2.20
C GLY A 53 -11.82 7.31 -2.41
N GLU A 54 -12.29 7.65 -3.59
CA GLU A 54 -12.56 9.05 -3.95
C GLU A 54 -13.52 9.74 -2.99
N ARG A 55 -14.53 9.01 -2.51
CA ARG A 55 -15.53 9.57 -1.56
C ARG A 55 -14.95 9.80 -0.18
N GLU A 56 -13.98 9.00 0.22
CA GLU A 56 -13.38 9.08 1.54
C GLU A 56 -12.29 10.13 1.64
N LYS A 57 -11.66 10.51 0.53
CA LYS A 57 -10.55 11.47 0.52
C LYS A 57 -10.87 12.78 1.24
N PRO A 58 -11.98 13.47 0.94
CA PRO A 58 -12.31 14.72 1.66
C PRO A 58 -12.52 14.48 3.16
N ILE A 59 -13.12 13.36 3.52
CA ILE A 59 -13.41 13.03 4.92
C ILE A 59 -12.10 12.82 5.68
N VAL A 60 -11.17 12.07 5.11
CA VAL A 60 -9.87 11.82 5.72
C VAL A 60 -9.07 13.12 5.84
N GLN A 61 -9.07 13.95 4.78
CA GLN A 61 -8.40 15.25 4.81
C GLN A 61 -8.92 16.12 5.96
N GLU A 62 -10.22 16.15 6.16
CA GLU A 62 -10.81 16.92 7.26
C GLU A 62 -10.39 16.39 8.62
N ILE A 63 -10.43 15.06 8.81
CA ILE A 63 -10.06 14.44 10.08
C ILE A 63 -8.62 14.75 10.46
N VAL A 64 -7.69 14.64 9.50
CA VAL A 64 -6.26 14.89 9.76
C VAL A 64 -5.86 16.36 9.54
N ARG A 65 -6.82 17.21 9.15
CA ARG A 65 -6.60 18.64 8.89
C ARG A 65 -5.54 18.89 7.80
N ALA A 66 -5.60 18.07 6.73
CA ALA A 66 -4.71 18.23 5.61
C ALA A 66 -5.28 19.22 4.59
N PRO A 67 -4.42 20.04 3.94
CA PRO A 67 -4.89 20.90 2.85
C PRO A 67 -5.28 20.07 1.62
N LYS A 68 -6.03 20.69 0.70
CA LYS A 68 -6.60 19.98 -0.46
C LYS A 68 -5.56 19.34 -1.38
N HIS A 69 -4.36 19.91 -1.47
CA HIS A 69 -3.30 19.37 -2.34
C HIS A 69 -2.56 18.18 -1.72
N LYS A 70 -2.83 17.86 -0.47
CA LYS A 70 -2.30 16.66 0.20
C LYS A 70 -3.35 15.57 0.12
N ILE A 71 -3.17 14.66 -0.82
CA ILE A 71 -4.16 13.64 -1.16
C ILE A 71 -3.91 12.35 -0.35
N PRO A 72 -4.87 11.91 0.48
CA PRO A 72 -4.72 10.64 1.19
C PRO A 72 -4.93 9.48 0.23
N ILE A 73 -3.96 8.59 0.12
CA ILE A 73 -4.06 7.40 -0.74
C ILE A 73 -4.21 6.11 0.05
N ALA A 74 -3.72 6.09 1.27
CA ALA A 74 -3.76 4.90 2.10
C ALA A 74 -3.83 5.27 3.57
N ILE A 75 -4.45 4.41 4.34
CA ILE A 75 -4.35 4.39 5.78
C ILE A 75 -3.76 3.04 6.16
N VAL A 76 -2.61 3.05 6.83
CA VAL A 76 -1.96 1.83 7.27
C VAL A 76 -2.33 1.59 8.72
N ALA A 77 -3.16 0.57 8.97
CA ALA A 77 -3.43 0.11 10.33
C ALA A 77 -2.18 -0.58 10.84
N ILE A 78 -1.72 -0.24 12.04
CA ILE A 78 -0.45 -0.74 12.57
C ILE A 78 -0.60 -1.10 14.04
N GLY A 79 0.03 -2.22 14.45
CA GLY A 79 0.03 -2.69 15.81
C GLY A 79 0.81 -3.99 15.96
N TRP A 80 0.84 -4.54 17.16
CA TRP A 80 1.42 -5.86 17.36
C TRP A 80 0.51 -6.91 16.70
N PRO A 81 1.08 -7.82 15.87
CA PRO A 81 0.25 -8.82 15.18
C PRO A 81 -0.35 -9.82 16.17
N ASP A 82 -1.63 -10.12 15.99
CA ASP A 82 -2.35 -11.12 16.77
C ASP A 82 -2.63 -12.40 15.95
N GLU A 83 -2.04 -12.47 14.77
CA GLU A 83 -2.14 -13.62 13.87
C GLU A 83 -0.85 -13.80 13.11
N SER A 84 -0.65 -15.00 12.60
CA SER A 84 0.52 -15.31 11.76
C SER A 84 0.01 -15.98 10.47
N PRO A 85 -0.55 -15.18 9.55
CA PRO A 85 -1.13 -15.75 8.33
C PRO A 85 -0.06 -16.37 7.45
N LYS A 86 -0.45 -17.46 6.78
CA LYS A 86 0.44 -18.07 5.79
C LYS A 86 0.55 -17.17 4.57
N PRO A 87 1.74 -17.06 3.96
CA PRO A 87 1.88 -16.32 2.72
C PRO A 87 0.94 -16.87 1.66
N ARG A 88 0.26 -15.98 0.95
CA ARG A 88 -0.58 -16.39 -0.18
C ARG A 88 0.34 -16.86 -1.32
N PRO A 89 -0.07 -17.89 -2.06
CA PRO A 89 0.74 -18.34 -3.19
C PRO A 89 0.89 -17.24 -4.24
N ARG A 90 2.03 -17.24 -4.90
CA ARG A 90 2.33 -16.33 -6.01
C ARG A 90 2.40 -17.12 -7.30
N LYS A 91 2.06 -16.46 -8.39
CA LYS A 91 2.23 -17.07 -9.72
C LYS A 91 3.72 -17.34 -9.96
N PRO A 92 4.05 -18.45 -10.66
CA PRO A 92 5.42 -18.69 -11.05
C PRO A 92 5.96 -17.52 -11.88
N VAL A 93 7.25 -17.22 -11.72
CA VAL A 93 7.88 -16.09 -12.42
C VAL A 93 7.71 -16.23 -13.93
N GLU A 94 7.85 -17.43 -14.46
CA GLU A 94 7.72 -17.73 -15.89
C GLU A 94 6.31 -17.41 -16.45
N ASP A 95 5.31 -17.33 -15.59
CA ASP A 95 3.94 -17.01 -16.04
C ASP A 95 3.70 -15.50 -16.17
N ILE A 96 4.55 -14.68 -15.55
CA ILE A 96 4.33 -13.23 -15.49
C ILE A 96 5.47 -12.42 -16.09
N VAL A 97 6.61 -13.04 -16.40
CA VAL A 97 7.77 -12.36 -16.98
C VAL A 97 7.90 -12.71 -18.46
N HIS A 98 8.08 -11.69 -19.28
CA HIS A 98 8.28 -11.84 -20.73
C HIS A 98 9.62 -11.21 -21.09
N ILE A 99 10.34 -11.82 -22.04
CA ILE A 99 11.65 -11.34 -22.47
C ILE A 99 11.51 -10.60 -23.80
N ASN A 100 12.00 -9.38 -23.83
CA ASN A 100 12.04 -8.47 -24.97
C ASN A 100 10.68 -8.01 -25.46
N LYS A 101 9.68 -8.89 -25.56
CA LYS A 101 8.33 -8.55 -25.99
C LYS A 101 7.31 -9.43 -25.30
N TYR A 102 6.10 -8.95 -25.21
CA TYR A 102 5.00 -9.67 -24.60
C TYR A 102 4.76 -11.00 -25.33
N GLY A 103 4.55 -12.05 -24.57
CA GLY A 103 4.34 -13.40 -25.11
C GLY A 103 5.60 -14.22 -25.21
N SER A 104 6.79 -13.61 -25.13
CA SER A 104 8.06 -14.32 -25.14
C SER A 104 8.40 -14.76 -23.71
N ARG A 105 8.28 -16.05 -23.45
CA ARG A 105 8.41 -16.60 -22.09
C ARG A 105 9.86 -16.62 -21.60
N LEU A 106 10.02 -16.43 -20.30
CA LEU A 106 11.33 -16.43 -19.64
C LEU A 106 12.00 -17.80 -19.69
N LEU A 107 11.23 -18.87 -19.46
CA LEU A 107 11.71 -20.24 -19.48
C LEU A 107 10.80 -21.09 -20.34
N SER A 108 11.40 -21.94 -21.16
CA SER A 108 10.61 -22.98 -21.83
C SER A 108 10.38 -24.10 -20.82
N LYS A 109 9.13 -24.45 -20.62
CA LYS A 109 8.77 -25.66 -19.87
C LYS A 109 9.00 -26.86 -20.80
N SER A 110 10.12 -27.50 -20.61
CA SER A 110 10.35 -28.78 -21.29
C SER A 110 9.64 -29.88 -20.55
#